data_ce10222304ff489076f2f74707487473
#
_entry.id   ce10222304ff489076f2f74707487473
#
_cell.length_a   1.000
_cell.length_b   1.000
_cell.length_c   1.000
_cell.angle_alpha   90.00
_cell.angle_beta   90.00
_cell.angle_gamma   90.00
#
_symmetry.space_group_name_H-M   'P 1'
#
loop_
_entity.id
_entity.type
_entity.pdbx_description
1 polymer ?
#
loop_
_entity_poly.entity_id
_entity_poly.type
_entity_poly.pdbx_seq_one_letter_code
_entity_poly.pdbx_strand_id
1 'polypeptide(L)'
;MVVMTNFILLIGSGLFSKAVWYFEAHAFAQIVGADVDDTGGDGPGSFDVRNSVWHIDCCNPENNYDNTGWSIFAAIFGWTNSATYGSVLSYVFYWIAVMAVLVYMKFKEGRTKLLGRESEAGVRRRLRQEEQAAREQQELDEKIETEREAAQRTEEYVQ
;
A
#
# COMPACT_ATOMS: atom_id res chain seq x y z
N MET A 1 -2.87 6.97 10.46
CA MET A 1 -1.66 6.89 9.62
C MET A 1 -1.82 5.90 8.46
N VAL A 2 -2.23 4.64 8.67
CA VAL A 2 -2.34 3.61 7.61
C VAL A 2 -3.23 4.05 6.44
N VAL A 3 -4.39 4.65 6.70
CA VAL A 3 -5.33 5.10 5.66
C VAL A 3 -4.71 6.16 4.74
N MET A 4 -4.03 7.15 5.31
CA MET A 4 -3.38 8.22 4.53
C MET A 4 -2.24 7.68 3.68
N THR A 5 -1.45 6.74 4.20
CA THR A 5 -0.38 6.09 3.43
C THR A 5 -0.94 5.31 2.24
N ASN A 6 -2.03 4.55 2.45
CA ASN A 6 -2.67 3.82 1.37
C ASN A 6 -3.24 4.76 0.29
N PHE A 7 -3.79 5.91 0.69
CA PHE A 7 -4.29 6.92 -0.25
C PHE A 7 -3.16 7.50 -1.13
N ILE A 8 -2.02 7.82 -0.53
CA ILE A 8 -0.85 8.32 -1.26
C ILE A 8 -0.31 7.26 -2.22
N LEU A 9 -0.23 5.99 -1.79
CA LEU A 9 0.20 4.89 -2.64
C LEU A 9 -0.76 4.65 -3.80
N LEU A 10 -2.07 4.80 -3.57
CA LEU A 10 -3.09 4.67 -4.61
C LEU A 10 -2.94 5.77 -5.68
N ILE A 11 -2.79 7.03 -5.26
CA ILE A 11 -2.54 8.15 -6.18
C ILE A 11 -1.22 7.93 -6.95
N GLY A 12 -0.18 7.50 -6.26
CA GLY A 12 1.12 7.19 -6.87
C GLY A 12 1.05 6.11 -7.94
N SER A 13 0.26 5.05 -7.73
CA SER A 13 0.04 3.99 -8.72
C SER A 13 -0.68 4.50 -9.97
N GLY A 14 -1.68 5.35 -9.80
CA GLY A 14 -2.42 5.98 -10.89
C GLY A 14 -1.54 6.90 -11.72
N LEU A 15 -0.75 7.76 -11.08
CA LEU A 15 0.18 8.66 -11.77
C LEU A 15 1.26 7.89 -12.53
N PHE A 16 1.80 6.83 -11.96
CA PHE A 16 2.80 5.99 -12.60
C PHE A 16 2.25 5.29 -13.85
N SER A 17 1.07 4.69 -13.75
CA SER A 17 0.38 4.07 -14.89
C SER A 17 0.07 5.08 -15.99
N LYS A 18 -0.38 6.29 -15.61
CA LYS A 18 -0.70 7.37 -16.54
C LYS A 18 0.56 7.88 -17.25
N ALA A 19 1.69 7.97 -16.56
CA ALA A 19 2.96 8.34 -17.18
C ALA A 19 3.38 7.35 -18.27
N VAL A 20 3.25 6.04 -18.02
CA VAL A 20 3.55 5.00 -19.03
C VAL A 20 2.61 5.12 -20.20
N TRP A 21 1.31 5.33 -19.96
CA TRP A 21 0.33 5.55 -21.00
C TRP A 21 0.69 6.73 -21.90
N TYR A 22 1.12 7.88 -21.35
CA TYR A 22 1.54 9.03 -22.14
C TYR A 22 2.76 8.75 -23.02
N PHE A 23 3.71 7.94 -22.55
CA PHE A 23 4.84 7.52 -23.39
C PHE A 23 4.40 6.68 -24.58
N GLU A 24 3.48 5.75 -24.38
CA GLU A 24 2.94 4.90 -25.45
C GLU A 24 2.06 5.70 -26.41
N ALA A 25 1.23 6.61 -25.90
CA ALA A 25 0.42 7.51 -26.71
C ALA A 25 1.31 8.45 -27.56
N HIS A 26 2.39 8.99 -27.00
CA HIS A 26 3.34 9.80 -27.74
C HIS A 26 4.04 9.01 -28.87
N ALA A 27 4.44 7.77 -28.58
CA ALA A 27 5.05 6.90 -29.60
C ALA A 27 4.06 6.60 -30.74
N PHE A 28 2.80 6.37 -30.41
CA PHE A 28 1.73 6.15 -31.39
C PHE A 28 1.47 7.42 -32.22
N ALA A 29 1.37 8.59 -31.60
CA ALA A 29 1.19 9.88 -32.27
C ALA A 29 2.28 10.17 -33.31
N GLN A 30 3.54 9.85 -33.00
CA GLN A 30 4.65 9.98 -33.94
C GLN A 30 4.51 9.06 -35.17
N ILE A 31 3.98 7.86 -34.99
CA ILE A 31 3.76 6.91 -36.09
C ILE A 31 2.62 7.38 -37.01
N VAL A 32 1.56 7.90 -36.43
CA VAL A 32 0.36 8.33 -37.16
C VAL A 32 0.54 9.75 -37.76
N GLY A 33 1.50 10.52 -37.21
CA GLY A 33 1.73 11.93 -37.62
C GLY A 33 0.66 12.90 -37.09
N ALA A 34 -0.03 12.50 -36.02
CA ALA A 34 -1.04 13.33 -35.33
C ALA A 34 -0.45 13.91 -34.03
N ASP A 35 -1.07 14.97 -33.52
CA ASP A 35 -0.72 15.47 -32.17
C ASP A 35 -1.19 14.54 -31.05
N VAL A 36 -0.50 14.59 -29.91
CA VAL A 36 -0.83 13.73 -28.74
C VAL A 36 -2.23 14.03 -28.21
N ASP A 37 -2.68 15.28 -28.33
CA ASP A 37 -4.03 15.69 -27.92
C ASP A 37 -5.13 15.03 -28.76
N ASP A 38 -4.82 14.67 -30.02
CA ASP A 38 -5.75 13.98 -30.91
C ASP A 38 -5.79 12.44 -30.67
N THR A 39 -4.79 11.88 -29.95
CA THR A 39 -4.66 10.45 -29.70
C THR A 39 -5.30 9.97 -28.41
N GLY A 40 -5.93 10.82 -27.63
CA GLY A 40 -6.68 10.46 -26.42
C GLY A 40 -8.19 10.52 -26.58
N GLY A 41 -8.68 10.79 -27.81
CA GLY A 41 -10.10 11.01 -28.08
C GLY A 41 -10.97 9.75 -28.07
N ASP A 42 -12.28 9.96 -28.22
CA ASP A 42 -13.29 8.92 -28.21
C ASP A 42 -13.59 8.34 -29.61
N GLY A 43 -12.91 8.81 -30.65
CA GLY A 43 -13.18 8.49 -32.06
C GLY A 43 -12.26 7.42 -32.66
N PRO A 44 -12.66 6.87 -33.83
CA PRO A 44 -11.83 5.92 -34.59
C PRO A 44 -10.49 6.58 -35.01
N GLY A 45 -9.38 5.89 -34.73
CA GLY A 45 -8.04 6.37 -35.04
C GLY A 45 -7.36 7.17 -33.91
N SER A 46 -8.08 7.45 -32.83
CA SER A 46 -7.54 8.16 -31.66
C SER A 46 -6.71 7.27 -30.72
N PHE A 47 -6.71 5.95 -30.94
CA PHE A 47 -6.00 4.99 -30.08
C PHE A 47 -5.38 3.86 -30.90
N ASP A 48 -4.30 3.25 -30.37
CA ASP A 48 -3.66 2.08 -30.97
C ASP A 48 -4.44 0.81 -30.61
N VAL A 49 -5.19 0.28 -31.59
CA VAL A 49 -5.99 -0.94 -31.43
C VAL A 49 -5.15 -2.16 -31.05
N ARG A 50 -3.88 -2.22 -31.48
CA ARG A 50 -3.00 -3.36 -31.22
C ARG A 50 -2.45 -3.38 -29.80
N ASN A 51 -2.27 -2.19 -29.23
CA ASN A 51 -1.69 -2.01 -27.90
C ASN A 51 -2.73 -1.70 -26.83
N SER A 52 -4.00 -1.59 -27.20
CA SER A 52 -5.09 -1.28 -26.27
C SER A 52 -5.67 -2.54 -25.63
N VAL A 53 -5.80 -2.53 -24.30
CA VAL A 53 -6.51 -3.56 -23.52
C VAL A 53 -8.01 -3.30 -23.55
N TRP A 54 -8.40 -2.03 -23.38
CA TRP A 54 -9.77 -1.56 -23.54
C TRP A 54 -9.77 -0.14 -24.09
N HIS A 55 -10.83 0.16 -24.83
CA HIS A 55 -11.18 1.50 -25.24
C HIS A 55 -12.70 1.67 -25.09
N ILE A 56 -13.10 2.73 -24.39
CA ILE A 56 -14.50 3.00 -24.09
C ILE A 56 -14.79 4.40 -24.60
N ASP A 57 -15.80 4.53 -25.46
CA ASP A 57 -16.24 5.79 -26.08
C ASP A 57 -17.00 6.71 -25.10
N CYS A 58 -16.75 6.59 -23.80
CA CYS A 58 -17.30 7.45 -22.79
C CYS A 58 -16.28 7.72 -21.68
N CYS A 59 -16.63 8.67 -20.86
CA CYS A 59 -16.02 8.80 -19.56
C CYS A 59 -14.53 9.18 -19.62
N ASN A 60 -14.15 9.89 -20.69
CA ASN A 60 -12.80 10.39 -20.91
C ASN A 60 -12.47 11.46 -19.84
N PRO A 61 -11.47 11.25 -18.98
CA PRO A 61 -11.10 12.22 -17.95
C PRO A 61 -10.44 13.48 -18.50
N GLU A 62 -10.01 13.48 -19.76
CA GLU A 62 -9.36 14.64 -20.41
C GLU A 62 -10.39 15.58 -21.06
N ASN A 63 -11.62 15.13 -21.25
CA ASN A 63 -12.70 15.95 -21.74
C ASN A 63 -13.29 16.81 -20.62
N ASN A 64 -12.86 18.07 -20.55
CA ASN A 64 -13.23 19.01 -19.49
C ASN A 64 -14.67 19.56 -19.61
N TYR A 65 -15.35 19.33 -20.72
CA TYR A 65 -16.66 19.94 -20.96
C TYR A 65 -17.82 19.18 -20.34
N ASP A 66 -17.77 17.85 -20.28
CA ASP A 66 -18.92 17.05 -19.85
C ASP A 66 -18.66 16.15 -18.61
N ASN A 67 -17.44 15.99 -18.15
CA ASN A 67 -17.09 14.89 -17.24
C ASN A 67 -16.16 15.26 -16.07
N THR A 68 -16.45 16.33 -15.34
CA THR A 68 -15.63 16.80 -14.19
C THR A 68 -15.42 15.72 -13.11
N GLY A 69 -16.38 14.82 -12.92
CA GLY A 69 -16.28 13.71 -11.97
C GLY A 69 -15.26 12.65 -12.36
N TRP A 70 -15.11 12.39 -13.65
CA TRP A 70 -14.15 11.41 -14.17
C TRP A 70 -12.70 11.88 -14.07
N SER A 71 -12.45 13.18 -14.14
CA SER A 71 -11.14 13.76 -13.91
C SER A 71 -10.66 13.54 -12.48
N ILE A 72 -11.55 13.66 -11.48
CA ILE A 72 -11.23 13.36 -10.07
C ILE A 72 -10.99 11.85 -9.88
N PHE A 73 -11.84 11.04 -10.50
CA PHE A 73 -11.69 9.58 -10.44
C PHE A 73 -10.37 9.12 -11.07
N ALA A 74 -10.00 9.70 -12.21
CA ALA A 74 -8.72 9.47 -12.87
C ALA A 74 -7.53 9.91 -12.01
N ALA A 75 -7.65 11.03 -11.29
CA ALA A 75 -6.58 11.52 -10.42
C ALA A 75 -6.33 10.58 -9.22
N ILE A 76 -7.37 9.96 -8.67
CA ILE A 76 -7.26 9.08 -7.50
C ILE A 76 -6.87 7.66 -7.90
N PHE A 77 -7.55 7.08 -8.89
CA PHE A 77 -7.41 5.67 -9.28
C PHE A 77 -6.56 5.44 -10.53
N GLY A 78 -6.17 6.50 -11.24
CA GLY A 78 -5.45 6.39 -12.52
C GLY A 78 -6.36 5.91 -13.67
N TRP A 79 -7.68 6.15 -13.57
CA TRP A 79 -8.61 5.76 -14.60
C TRP A 79 -8.33 6.45 -15.94
N THR A 80 -8.36 5.68 -17.02
CA THR A 80 -8.36 6.17 -18.40
C THR A 80 -9.43 5.42 -19.20
N ASN A 81 -10.11 6.12 -20.12
CA ASN A 81 -11.07 5.50 -21.02
C ASN A 81 -10.40 4.56 -22.05
N SER A 82 -9.11 4.78 -22.29
CA SER A 82 -8.27 3.94 -23.14
C SER A 82 -7.06 3.46 -22.33
N ALA A 83 -6.91 2.16 -22.14
CA ALA A 83 -5.77 1.59 -21.44
C ALA A 83 -4.94 0.72 -22.37
N THR A 84 -3.63 0.89 -22.26
CA THR A 84 -2.64 0.13 -22.99
C THR A 84 -2.10 -1.04 -22.15
N TYR A 85 -1.51 -2.05 -22.80
CA TYR A 85 -0.86 -3.15 -22.07
C TYR A 85 0.22 -2.65 -21.12
N GLY A 86 1.02 -1.66 -21.55
CA GLY A 86 2.07 -1.08 -20.71
C GLY A 86 1.51 -0.38 -19.47
N SER A 87 0.43 0.40 -19.62
CA SER A 87 -0.20 1.10 -18.51
C SER A 87 -0.78 0.14 -17.47
N VAL A 88 -1.47 -0.92 -17.90
CA VAL A 88 -2.04 -1.95 -17.02
C VAL A 88 -0.94 -2.74 -16.30
N LEU A 89 0.07 -3.20 -17.05
CA LEU A 89 1.20 -3.93 -16.46
C LEU A 89 1.97 -3.08 -15.47
N SER A 90 2.22 -1.81 -15.78
CA SER A 90 2.91 -0.90 -14.87
C SER A 90 2.15 -0.71 -13.56
N TYR A 91 0.83 -0.62 -13.59
CA TYR A 91 -0.02 -0.56 -12.40
C TYR A 91 0.11 -1.83 -11.53
N VAL A 92 0.07 -3.00 -12.16
CA VAL A 92 0.23 -4.29 -11.46
C VAL A 92 1.63 -4.42 -10.85
N PHE A 93 2.68 -4.10 -11.61
CA PHE A 93 4.06 -4.13 -11.12
C PHE A 93 4.30 -3.17 -9.97
N TYR A 94 3.70 -1.98 -10.00
CA TYR A 94 3.77 -1.04 -8.90
C TYR A 94 3.24 -1.66 -7.61
N TRP A 95 2.05 -2.29 -7.64
CA TRP A 95 1.48 -2.92 -6.46
C TRP A 95 2.28 -4.13 -5.97
N ILE A 96 2.84 -4.92 -6.87
CA ILE A 96 3.74 -6.02 -6.50
C ILE A 96 4.98 -5.46 -5.79
N ALA A 97 5.59 -4.40 -6.32
CA ALA A 97 6.75 -3.75 -5.70
C ALA A 97 6.41 -3.17 -4.32
N VAL A 98 5.28 -2.48 -4.18
CA VAL A 98 4.80 -1.93 -2.89
C VAL A 98 4.58 -3.06 -1.88
N MET A 99 3.92 -4.15 -2.26
CA MET A 99 3.72 -5.30 -1.37
C MET A 99 5.05 -5.93 -0.95
N ALA A 100 5.98 -6.11 -1.87
CA ALA A 100 7.31 -6.66 -1.57
C ALA A 100 8.07 -5.79 -0.58
N VAL A 101 8.05 -4.46 -0.78
CA VAL A 101 8.70 -3.51 0.13
C VAL A 101 8.04 -3.52 1.52
N LEU A 102 6.70 -3.53 1.58
CA LEU A 102 5.99 -3.57 2.86
C LEU A 102 6.24 -4.87 3.64
N VAL A 103 6.28 -6.01 2.95
CA VAL A 103 6.63 -7.31 3.55
C VAL A 103 8.07 -7.28 4.05
N TYR A 104 9.00 -6.75 3.24
CA TYR A 104 10.40 -6.62 3.63
C TYR A 104 10.58 -5.71 4.85
N MET A 105 9.89 -4.57 4.91
CA MET A 105 9.93 -3.66 6.06
C MET A 105 9.40 -4.34 7.33
N LYS A 106 8.24 -5.03 7.24
CA LYS A 106 7.68 -5.79 8.36
C LYS A 106 8.61 -6.92 8.83
N PHE A 107 9.27 -7.58 7.90
CA PHE A 107 10.28 -8.59 8.22
C PHE A 107 11.46 -7.97 8.96
N LYS A 108 12.00 -6.84 8.46
CA LYS A 108 13.11 -6.13 9.10
C LYS A 108 12.74 -5.60 10.49
N GLU A 109 11.48 -5.20 10.71
CA GLU A 109 10.96 -4.78 12.02
C GLU A 109 10.72 -5.96 12.98
N GLY A 110 10.86 -7.19 12.53
CA GLY A 110 10.65 -8.39 13.34
C GLY A 110 9.19 -8.67 13.69
N ARG A 111 8.26 -8.18 12.87
CA ARG A 111 6.82 -8.38 13.07
C ARG A 111 6.27 -9.59 12.34
N THR A 112 6.98 -10.11 11.34
CA THR A 112 6.54 -11.25 10.52
C THR A 112 7.68 -12.24 10.33
N LYS A 113 7.32 -13.52 10.31
CA LYS A 113 8.22 -14.62 9.93
C LYS A 113 8.09 -14.78 8.42
N LEU A 114 9.18 -14.66 7.69
CA LEU A 114 9.21 -14.93 6.25
C LEU A 114 9.81 -16.33 6.03
N LEU A 115 9.05 -17.23 5.39
CA LEU A 115 9.49 -18.61 5.11
C LEU A 115 10.04 -19.36 6.36
N GLY A 116 9.45 -19.12 7.54
CA GLY A 116 9.89 -19.77 8.78
C GLY A 116 11.14 -19.16 9.45
N ARG A 117 11.76 -18.14 8.82
CA ARG A 117 12.90 -17.41 9.38
C ARG A 117 12.44 -16.16 10.12
N GLU A 118 12.91 -16.01 11.35
CA GLU A 118 12.76 -14.76 12.12
C GLU A 118 13.94 -13.83 11.81
N SER A 119 13.67 -12.53 11.73
CA SER A 119 14.76 -11.55 11.64
C SER A 119 15.43 -11.41 13.02
N GLU A 120 16.70 -10.99 13.03
CA GLU A 120 17.42 -10.73 14.28
C GLU A 120 16.68 -9.73 15.19
N ALA A 121 16.01 -8.75 14.61
CA ALA A 121 15.18 -7.79 15.33
C ALA A 121 13.96 -8.45 15.97
N GLY A 122 13.37 -9.48 15.33
CA GLY A 122 12.28 -10.26 15.89
C GLY A 122 12.70 -11.08 17.10
N VAL A 123 13.83 -11.74 17.01
CA VAL A 123 14.42 -12.51 18.11
C VAL A 123 14.72 -11.61 19.31
N ARG A 124 15.37 -10.45 19.07
CA ARG A 124 15.65 -9.47 20.14
C ARG A 124 14.38 -8.92 20.79
N ARG A 125 13.31 -8.74 20.00
CA ARG A 125 12.03 -8.26 20.52
C ARG A 125 11.36 -9.30 21.40
N ARG A 126 11.38 -10.58 21.00
CA ARG A 126 10.85 -11.69 21.77
C ARG A 126 11.60 -11.85 23.10
N LEU A 127 12.91 -11.83 23.07
CA LEU A 127 13.73 -11.92 24.29
C LEU A 127 13.41 -10.79 25.28
N ARG A 128 13.27 -9.55 24.79
CA ARG A 128 12.87 -8.42 25.65
C ARG A 128 11.48 -8.60 26.27
N GLN A 129 10.54 -9.14 25.51
CA GLN A 129 9.20 -9.42 26.03
C GLN A 129 9.20 -10.52 27.08
N GLU A 130 9.98 -11.57 26.87
CA GLU A 130 10.18 -12.64 27.87
C GLU A 130 10.83 -12.12 29.15
N GLU A 131 11.85 -11.26 29.03
CA GLU A 131 12.48 -10.60 30.18
C GLU A 131 11.51 -9.68 30.95
N GLN A 132 10.67 -8.91 30.22
CA GLN A 132 9.67 -8.04 30.83
C GLN A 132 8.61 -8.86 31.56
N ALA A 133 8.09 -9.91 30.93
CA ALA A 133 7.11 -10.80 31.55
C ALA A 133 7.68 -11.48 32.80
N ALA A 134 8.95 -11.91 32.78
CA ALA A 134 9.60 -12.51 33.94
C ALA A 134 9.76 -11.49 35.09
N ARG A 135 10.08 -10.23 34.80
CA ARG A 135 10.16 -9.17 35.83
C ARG A 135 8.79 -8.85 36.43
N GLU A 136 7.75 -8.72 35.57
CA GLU A 136 6.39 -8.50 36.05
C GLU A 136 5.90 -9.64 36.95
N GLN A 137 6.27 -10.87 36.59
CA GLN A 137 5.95 -12.04 37.40
C GLN A 137 6.66 -12.02 38.77
N GLN A 138 7.94 -11.65 38.79
CA GLN A 138 8.70 -11.50 40.05
C GLN A 138 8.14 -10.40 40.94
N GLU A 139 7.79 -9.24 40.38
CA GLU A 139 7.17 -8.15 41.13
C GLU A 139 5.81 -8.56 41.72
N LEU A 140 5.04 -9.38 40.99
CA LEU A 140 3.75 -9.87 41.45
C LEU A 140 3.93 -10.87 42.60
N ASP A 141 4.88 -11.79 42.47
CA ASP A 141 5.17 -12.77 43.50
C ASP A 141 5.67 -12.12 44.79
N GLU A 142 6.54 -11.09 44.68
CA GLU A 142 7.02 -10.30 45.83
C GLU A 142 5.87 -9.54 46.53
N LYS A 143 4.94 -8.97 45.76
CA LYS A 143 3.75 -8.32 46.32
C LYS A 143 2.86 -9.31 47.08
N ILE A 144 2.64 -10.51 46.50
CA ILE A 144 1.85 -11.55 47.13
C ILE A 144 2.51 -12.00 48.45
N GLU A 145 3.83 -12.12 48.45
CA GLU A 145 4.57 -12.53 49.64
C GLU A 145 4.50 -11.48 50.76
N THR A 146 4.67 -10.19 50.39
CA THR A 146 4.52 -9.07 51.33
C THR A 146 3.10 -8.95 51.90
N GLU A 147 2.08 -9.19 51.07
CA GLU A 147 0.68 -9.21 51.55
C GLU A 147 0.41 -10.40 52.50
N ARG A 148 0.97 -11.58 52.22
CA ARG A 148 0.87 -12.72 53.10
C ARG A 148 1.54 -12.50 54.44
N GLU A 149 2.74 -11.93 54.45
CA GLU A 149 3.44 -11.59 55.68
C GLU A 149 2.68 -10.53 56.51
N ALA A 150 2.09 -9.53 55.87
CA ALA A 150 1.26 -8.52 56.50
C ALA A 150 -0.02 -9.12 57.11
N ALA A 151 -0.65 -10.08 56.42
CA ALA A 151 -1.83 -10.79 56.93
C ALA A 151 -1.48 -11.67 58.16
N GLN A 152 -0.36 -12.39 58.10
CA GLN A 152 0.10 -13.18 59.24
C GLN A 152 0.40 -12.35 60.49
N ARG A 153 1.05 -11.18 60.33
CA ARG A 153 1.29 -10.26 61.43
C ARG A 153 0.00 -9.71 62.07
N THR A 154 -1.02 -9.48 61.26
CA THR A 154 -2.33 -9.01 61.75
C THR A 154 -3.05 -10.10 62.54
N GLU A 155 -2.94 -11.36 62.15
CA GLU A 155 -3.49 -12.49 62.88
C GLU A 155 -2.78 -12.71 64.24
N GLU A 156 -1.44 -12.56 64.27
CA GLU A 156 -0.66 -12.69 65.49
C GLU A 156 -0.95 -11.58 66.52
N TYR A 157 -1.37 -10.38 66.06
CA TYR A 157 -1.70 -9.27 66.91
C TYR A 157 -3.10 -9.35 67.56
N VAL A 158 -3.99 -10.19 66.99
CA VAL A 158 -5.40 -10.37 67.45
C VAL A 158 -5.53 -11.50 68.47
N GLN A 159 -4.51 -12.36 68.65
CA GLN A 159 -4.45 -13.40 69.69
C GLN A 159 -3.84 -12.89 70.99
#